data_3cc747a0f0fa2bc9acac750334de8c49
#
_entry.id   3cc747a0f0fa2bc9acac750334de8c49
#
_cell.length_a   1.000
_cell.length_b   1.000
_cell.length_c   1.000
_cell.angle_alpha   90.00
_cell.angle_beta   90.00
_cell.angle_gamma   90.00
#
_symmetry.space_group_name_H-M   'P 1'
#
loop_
_entity.id
_entity.type
_entity.pdbx_description
1 polymer ?
#
loop_
_entity_poly.entity_id
_entity_poly.type
_entity_poly.pdbx_seq_one_letter_code
_entity_poly.pdbx_strand_id
1 'polypeptide(L)'
;MKIEGNSKIFLMGHSTGGLLTPYYLQCKKGKLPVDGLMLNSPFLDWNMSPKMEKFFIPIVSFIGWLFPNLTIMKGSNAVGCYAQSLLKQYKGEWNFNPNWKMPKGHPIKAGWIHAITSAQRSLHKGGKINCPILVLSSTRSFPETNTWNEEYHNCDIVLDMGRIK
;
A
#
# COMPACT_ATOMS: atom_id res chain seq x y z
N MET A 1 18.39 13.65 -12.14
CA MET A 1 17.44 13.27 -13.20
C MET A 1 17.23 14.40 -14.20
N LYS A 2 16.82 15.63 -13.85
CA LYS A 2 16.83 16.75 -14.82
C LYS A 2 18.22 17.18 -15.27
N ILE A 3 19.24 16.94 -14.44
CA ILE A 3 20.64 17.18 -14.76
C ILE A 3 21.15 16.25 -15.87
N GLU A 4 20.48 15.12 -16.11
CA GLU A 4 20.84 14.11 -17.12
C GLU A 4 20.13 14.32 -18.48
N GLY A 5 19.54 15.49 -18.71
CA GLY A 5 18.87 15.82 -19.97
C GLY A 5 17.46 15.28 -20.15
N ASN A 6 16.87 14.66 -19.14
CA ASN A 6 15.47 14.22 -19.20
C ASN A 6 14.50 15.42 -19.26
N SER A 7 13.64 15.45 -20.27
CA SER A 7 12.66 16.53 -20.47
C SER A 7 11.47 16.44 -19.54
N LYS A 8 11.06 15.20 -19.16
CA LYS A 8 9.92 14.93 -18.29
C LYS A 8 10.25 13.91 -17.22
N ILE A 9 9.61 14.05 -16.04
CA ILE A 9 9.76 13.16 -14.90
C ILE A 9 8.37 12.69 -14.45
N PHE A 10 8.17 11.36 -14.46
CA PHE A 10 6.98 10.74 -13.93
C PHE A 10 7.34 9.91 -12.69
N LEU A 11 6.51 10.00 -11.64
CA LEU A 11 6.62 9.13 -10.50
C LEU A 11 5.56 8.03 -10.60
N MET A 12 5.95 6.81 -10.25
CA MET A 12 5.01 5.68 -10.13
C MET A 12 5.09 5.10 -8.73
N GLY A 13 3.93 4.83 -8.14
CA GLY A 13 3.80 4.16 -6.86
C GLY A 13 2.82 3.01 -6.93
N HIS A 14 3.19 1.85 -6.36
CA HIS A 14 2.31 0.69 -6.24
C HIS A 14 2.07 0.38 -4.76
N SER A 15 0.83 0.06 -4.40
CA SER A 15 0.43 -0.33 -3.04
C SER A 15 0.89 0.71 -2.00
N THR A 16 1.75 0.37 -1.03
CA THR A 16 2.34 1.32 -0.07
C THR A 16 3.13 2.43 -0.77
N GLY A 17 3.80 2.13 -1.90
CA GLY A 17 4.44 3.15 -2.75
C GLY A 17 3.44 4.14 -3.33
N GLY A 18 2.20 3.69 -3.60
CA GLY A 18 1.08 4.54 -4.01
C GLY A 18 0.58 5.49 -2.93
N LEU A 19 0.88 5.24 -1.66
CA LEU A 19 0.71 6.20 -0.56
C LEU A 19 1.92 7.13 -0.44
N LEU A 20 3.13 6.59 -0.54
CA LEU A 20 4.35 7.35 -0.29
C LEU A 20 4.62 8.43 -1.35
N THR A 21 4.35 8.15 -2.63
CA THR A 21 4.61 9.10 -3.73
C THR A 21 3.77 10.37 -3.64
N PRO A 22 2.43 10.33 -3.49
CA PRO A 22 1.63 11.53 -3.32
C PRO A 22 1.93 12.24 -2.00
N TYR A 23 2.16 11.50 -0.91
CA TYR A 23 2.56 12.08 0.36
C TYR A 23 3.88 12.85 0.26
N TYR A 24 4.87 12.29 -0.43
CA TYR A 24 6.14 12.96 -0.68
C TYR A 24 5.96 14.27 -1.48
N LEU A 25 5.15 14.23 -2.54
CA LEU A 25 4.86 15.44 -3.34
C LEU A 25 4.13 16.51 -2.53
N GLN A 26 3.16 16.11 -1.70
CA GLN A 26 2.46 17.00 -0.78
C GLN A 26 3.43 17.68 0.20
N CYS A 27 4.33 16.91 0.84
CA CYS A 27 5.33 17.44 1.75
C CYS A 27 6.28 18.44 1.08
N LYS A 28 6.58 18.24 -0.21
CA LYS A 28 7.43 19.16 -1.00
C LYS A 28 6.69 20.38 -1.53
N LYS A 29 5.38 20.50 -1.29
CA LYS A 29 4.55 21.67 -1.63
C LYS A 29 4.73 22.14 -3.08
N GLY A 30 4.80 21.21 -4.04
CA GLY A 30 4.96 21.51 -5.46
C GLY A 30 6.35 22.01 -5.87
N LYS A 31 7.36 21.96 -4.99
CA LYS A 31 8.73 22.38 -5.31
C LYS A 31 9.52 21.38 -6.18
N LEU A 32 8.96 20.19 -6.40
CA LEU A 32 9.59 19.20 -7.26
C LEU A 32 9.04 19.27 -8.67
N PRO A 33 9.94 19.25 -9.68
CA PRO A 33 9.55 19.24 -11.07
C PRO A 33 9.11 17.83 -11.49
N VAL A 34 7.88 17.45 -11.13
CA VAL A 34 7.25 16.19 -11.53
C VAL A 34 6.12 16.51 -12.51
N ASP A 35 6.17 15.87 -13.67
CA ASP A 35 5.25 16.12 -14.78
C ASP A 35 4.00 15.23 -14.72
N GLY A 36 4.04 14.13 -13.94
CA GLY A 36 2.89 13.27 -13.70
C GLY A 36 3.12 12.24 -12.61
N LEU A 37 2.03 11.78 -12.01
CA LEU A 37 2.00 10.78 -10.96
C LEU A 37 1.12 9.61 -11.40
N MET A 38 1.65 8.39 -11.33
CA MET A 38 0.91 7.15 -11.60
C MET A 38 0.81 6.33 -10.33
N LEU A 39 -0.41 6.01 -9.93
CA LEU A 39 -0.71 5.22 -8.75
C LEU A 39 -1.35 3.90 -9.17
N ASN A 40 -0.73 2.79 -8.82
CA ASN A 40 -1.26 1.46 -9.09
C ASN A 40 -1.67 0.79 -7.77
N SER A 41 -2.96 0.53 -7.61
CA SER A 41 -3.55 -0.01 -6.37
C SER A 41 -2.99 0.70 -5.12
N PRO A 42 -3.16 2.04 -4.99
CA PRO A 42 -2.55 2.79 -3.91
C PRO A 42 -3.19 2.47 -2.56
N PHE A 43 -2.36 2.30 -1.53
CA PHE A 43 -2.79 2.03 -0.16
C PHE A 43 -3.24 3.32 0.56
N LEU A 44 -4.33 3.93 0.09
CA LEU A 44 -4.82 5.20 0.61
C LEU A 44 -5.64 5.06 1.88
N ASP A 45 -6.16 3.86 2.15
CA ASP A 45 -6.99 3.59 3.32
C ASP A 45 -6.82 2.15 3.83
N TRP A 46 -7.22 1.88 5.08
CA TRP A 46 -7.17 0.55 5.66
C TRP A 46 -8.32 -0.32 5.16
N ASN A 47 -7.99 -1.55 4.72
CA ASN A 47 -9.00 -2.54 4.35
C ASN A 47 -9.51 -3.27 5.61
N MET A 48 -10.34 -2.58 6.39
CA MET A 48 -10.97 -3.13 7.59
C MET A 48 -12.32 -2.47 7.87
N SER A 49 -13.10 -3.06 8.77
CA SER A 49 -14.39 -2.48 9.13
C SER A 49 -14.25 -1.07 9.72
N PRO A 50 -15.20 -0.15 9.45
CA PRO A 50 -15.13 1.23 9.95
C PRO A 50 -15.00 1.32 11.48
N LYS A 51 -15.58 0.38 12.22
CA LYS A 51 -15.43 0.31 13.68
C LYS A 51 -13.99 -0.01 14.09
N MET A 52 -13.39 -1.03 13.47
CA MET A 52 -12.00 -1.37 13.76
C MET A 52 -11.04 -0.24 13.38
N GLU A 53 -11.24 0.37 12.23
CA GLU A 53 -10.43 1.48 11.78
C GLU A 53 -10.50 2.66 12.75
N LYS A 54 -11.71 3.04 13.19
CA LYS A 54 -11.94 4.17 14.09
C LYS A 54 -11.35 3.97 15.48
N PHE A 55 -11.37 2.76 16.02
CA PHE A 55 -10.93 2.49 17.39
C PHE A 55 -9.56 1.82 17.49
N PHE A 56 -9.31 0.80 16.66
CA PHE A 56 -8.09 0.02 16.76
C PHE A 56 -6.87 0.76 16.18
N ILE A 57 -7.02 1.36 14.99
CA ILE A 57 -5.89 2.04 14.34
C ILE A 57 -5.33 3.21 15.15
N PRO A 58 -6.12 4.12 15.74
CA PRO A 58 -5.57 5.17 16.58
C PRO A 58 -4.80 4.66 17.79
N ILE A 59 -5.29 3.60 18.45
CA ILE A 59 -4.62 3.01 19.61
C ILE A 59 -3.28 2.42 19.21
N VAL A 60 -3.25 1.59 18.16
CA VAL A 60 -2.01 0.98 17.66
C VAL A 60 -1.05 2.02 17.11
N SER A 61 -1.56 3.05 16.46
CA SER A 61 -0.75 4.17 15.97
C SER A 61 -0.12 4.95 17.13
N PHE A 62 -0.84 5.17 18.22
CA PHE A 62 -0.28 5.80 19.43
C PHE A 62 0.79 4.92 20.09
N ILE A 63 0.53 3.61 20.21
CA ILE A 63 1.53 2.66 20.67
C ILE A 63 2.77 2.67 19.76
N GLY A 64 2.57 2.76 18.45
CA GLY A 64 3.65 2.83 17.47
C GLY A 64 4.50 4.10 17.55
N TRP A 65 3.92 5.20 18.00
CA TRP A 65 4.65 6.42 18.31
C TRP A 65 5.57 6.26 19.54
N LEU A 66 5.10 5.56 20.57
CA LEU A 66 5.88 5.33 21.81
C LEU A 66 6.87 4.17 21.64
N PHE A 67 6.44 3.06 21.01
CA PHE A 67 7.17 1.81 20.91
C PHE A 67 7.23 1.31 19.45
N PRO A 68 7.99 1.98 18.56
CA PRO A 68 7.95 1.72 17.12
C PRO A 68 8.38 0.29 16.74
N ASN A 69 9.24 -0.33 17.52
CA ASN A 69 9.75 -1.67 17.26
C ASN A 69 8.85 -2.80 17.79
N LEU A 70 7.76 -2.48 18.49
CA LEU A 70 6.82 -3.48 18.99
C LEU A 70 6.19 -4.23 17.81
N THR A 71 6.26 -5.55 17.85
CA THR A 71 5.62 -6.40 16.84
C THR A 71 4.15 -6.58 17.17
N ILE A 72 3.28 -6.08 16.31
CA ILE A 72 1.80 -6.19 16.45
C ILE A 72 1.31 -7.49 15.82
N MET A 73 1.85 -7.85 14.65
CA MET A 73 1.54 -9.11 13.98
C MET A 73 2.83 -9.79 13.56
N LYS A 74 2.92 -11.08 13.84
CA LYS A 74 3.99 -11.93 13.30
C LYS A 74 3.63 -12.34 11.87
N GLY A 75 4.64 -12.67 11.05
CA GLY A 75 4.39 -13.31 9.76
C GLY A 75 3.61 -14.63 9.96
N SER A 76 2.89 -15.05 8.91
CA SER A 76 2.12 -16.29 8.92
C SER A 76 3.04 -17.52 8.91
N ASN A 77 2.58 -18.63 9.49
CA ASN A 77 3.24 -19.93 9.34
C ASN A 77 2.98 -20.57 7.96
N ALA A 78 1.89 -20.18 7.30
CA ALA A 78 1.50 -20.64 5.98
C ALA A 78 1.64 -19.52 4.93
N VAL A 79 1.73 -19.91 3.67
CA VAL A 79 1.70 -18.98 2.53
C VAL A 79 0.26 -18.53 2.32
N GLY A 80 0.00 -17.23 2.47
CA GLY A 80 -1.32 -16.65 2.26
C GLY A 80 -1.79 -16.71 0.81
N CYS A 81 -3.09 -16.62 0.58
CA CYS A 81 -3.69 -16.68 -0.76
C CYS A 81 -3.17 -15.57 -1.67
N TYR A 82 -2.90 -14.39 -1.12
CA TYR A 82 -2.25 -13.30 -1.87
C TYR A 82 -0.88 -13.72 -2.44
N ALA A 83 -0.02 -14.35 -1.64
CA ALA A 83 1.28 -14.80 -2.15
C ALA A 83 1.13 -15.98 -3.11
N GLN A 84 0.14 -16.84 -2.91
CA GLN A 84 -0.18 -17.94 -3.81
C GLN A 84 -0.66 -17.44 -5.17
N SER A 85 -1.46 -16.36 -5.23
CA SER A 85 -1.94 -15.78 -6.49
C SER A 85 -0.84 -15.13 -7.33
N LEU A 86 0.31 -14.83 -6.74
CA LEU A 86 1.44 -14.23 -7.44
C LEU A 86 2.48 -15.25 -7.88
N LEU A 87 2.86 -16.18 -7.02
CA LEU A 87 3.98 -17.08 -7.22
C LEU A 87 3.65 -18.27 -8.14
N LYS A 88 4.45 -18.47 -9.20
CA LYS A 88 4.30 -19.56 -10.16
C LYS A 88 4.37 -20.96 -9.54
N GLN A 89 5.11 -21.11 -8.44
CA GLN A 89 5.17 -22.39 -7.70
C GLN A 89 3.87 -22.76 -6.98
N TYR A 90 2.88 -21.85 -6.92
CA TYR A 90 1.53 -22.08 -6.39
C TYR A 90 0.49 -21.90 -7.49
N LYS A 91 -0.23 -20.79 -7.50
CA LYS A 91 -1.34 -20.51 -8.43
C LYS A 91 -1.09 -19.29 -9.33
N GLY A 92 0.01 -18.57 -9.12
CA GLY A 92 0.34 -17.35 -9.84
C GLY A 92 1.22 -17.58 -11.05
N GLU A 93 1.61 -16.49 -11.71
CA GLU A 93 2.37 -16.50 -12.96
C GLU A 93 3.81 -16.00 -12.80
N TRP A 94 4.15 -15.40 -11.64
CA TRP A 94 5.39 -14.68 -11.47
C TRP A 94 6.47 -15.50 -10.76
N ASN A 95 7.72 -15.36 -11.26
CA ASN A 95 8.92 -15.83 -10.58
C ASN A 95 9.64 -14.62 -9.99
N PHE A 96 9.77 -14.58 -8.67
CA PHE A 96 10.58 -13.57 -7.97
C PHE A 96 11.32 -14.20 -6.79
N ASN A 97 12.35 -13.50 -6.30
CA ASN A 97 13.14 -13.98 -5.18
C ASN A 97 12.32 -13.91 -3.87
N PRO A 98 11.98 -15.06 -3.24
CA PRO A 98 11.19 -15.07 -2.01
C PRO A 98 11.90 -14.46 -0.81
N ASN A 99 13.23 -14.25 -0.86
CA ASN A 99 13.95 -13.53 0.19
C ASN A 99 13.69 -12.02 0.15
N TRP A 100 13.32 -11.47 -1.02
CA TRP A 100 12.97 -10.05 -1.16
C TRP A 100 11.50 -9.77 -0.86
N LYS A 101 10.64 -10.69 -1.20
CA LYS A 101 9.22 -10.63 -0.89
C LYS A 101 8.80 -11.97 -0.27
N MET A 102 8.79 -12.01 1.07
CA MET A 102 8.53 -13.25 1.82
C MET A 102 7.08 -13.70 1.61
N PRO A 103 6.84 -14.91 1.09
CA PRO A 103 5.48 -15.44 0.85
C PRO A 103 4.64 -15.58 2.12
N LYS A 104 5.29 -15.74 3.25
CA LYS A 104 4.67 -15.82 4.59
C LYS A 104 4.40 -14.43 5.21
N GLY A 105 4.70 -13.36 4.48
CA GLY A 105 4.61 -11.99 4.97
C GLY A 105 5.71 -11.62 5.96
N HIS A 106 5.84 -10.31 6.20
CA HIS A 106 6.76 -9.75 7.17
C HIS A 106 6.05 -9.46 8.49
N PRO A 107 6.76 -9.51 9.63
CA PRO A 107 6.21 -9.01 10.88
C PRO A 107 5.80 -7.52 10.75
N ILE A 108 4.60 -7.19 11.21
CA ILE A 108 4.12 -5.82 11.22
C ILE A 108 4.49 -5.16 12.55
N LYS A 109 5.23 -4.06 12.45
CA LYS A 109 5.63 -3.25 13.60
C LYS A 109 4.62 -2.13 13.85
N ALA A 110 4.43 -1.78 15.12
CA ALA A 110 3.54 -0.68 15.51
C ALA A 110 3.96 0.66 14.87
N GLY A 111 5.25 0.93 14.78
CA GLY A 111 5.80 2.12 14.12
C GLY A 111 5.46 2.21 12.64
N TRP A 112 5.37 1.07 11.93
CA TRP A 112 4.92 1.05 10.55
C TRP A 112 3.44 1.47 10.45
N ILE A 113 2.57 0.96 11.32
CA ILE A 113 1.15 1.35 11.38
C ILE A 113 1.02 2.84 11.67
N HIS A 114 1.83 3.37 12.62
CA HIS A 114 1.86 4.80 12.91
C HIS A 114 2.24 5.64 11.69
N ALA A 115 3.31 5.27 10.99
CA ALA A 115 3.80 6.00 9.82
C ALA A 115 2.77 5.99 8.67
N ILE A 116 2.18 4.82 8.35
CA ILE A 116 1.14 4.70 7.33
C ILE A 116 -0.08 5.53 7.69
N THR A 117 -0.61 5.39 8.91
CA THR A 117 -1.78 6.14 9.37
C THR A 117 -1.54 7.66 9.32
N SER A 118 -0.35 8.10 9.68
CA SER A 118 0.03 9.52 9.64
C SER A 118 0.08 10.05 8.21
N ALA A 119 0.63 9.27 7.28
CA ALA A 119 0.68 9.63 5.87
C ALA A 119 -0.73 9.66 5.23
N GLN A 120 -1.58 8.65 5.48
CA GLN A 120 -2.97 8.62 5.03
C GLN A 120 -3.76 9.83 5.56
N ARG A 121 -3.70 10.10 6.86
CA ARG A 121 -4.35 11.27 7.47
C ARG A 121 -3.87 12.59 6.88
N SER A 122 -2.58 12.70 6.56
CA SER A 122 -2.04 13.90 5.91
C SER A 122 -2.60 14.08 4.52
N LEU A 123 -2.69 13.01 3.73
CA LEU A 123 -3.29 13.05 2.39
C LEU A 123 -4.78 13.40 2.44
N HIS A 124 -5.54 12.78 3.35
CA HIS A 124 -6.99 13.03 3.50
C HIS A 124 -7.31 14.45 3.96
N LYS A 125 -6.41 15.12 4.69
CA LYS A 125 -6.56 16.56 5.02
C LYS A 125 -6.46 17.46 3.80
N GLY A 126 -6.07 16.90 2.68
CA GLY A 126 -5.83 17.62 1.45
C GLY A 126 -4.46 18.29 1.42
N GLY A 127 -3.96 18.45 0.23
CA GLY A 127 -2.70 19.12 -0.07
C GLY A 127 -2.56 19.25 -1.57
N LYS A 128 -1.80 20.26 -2.02
CA LYS A 128 -1.68 20.52 -3.44
C LYS A 128 -0.62 19.62 -4.07
N ILE A 129 -1.03 18.81 -5.03
CA ILE A 129 -0.16 18.08 -5.96
C ILE A 129 -0.30 18.77 -7.31
N ASN A 130 0.80 19.33 -7.82
CA ASN A 130 0.79 20.21 -9.00
C ASN A 130 1.11 19.46 -10.30
N CYS A 131 0.64 18.23 -10.44
CA CYS A 131 0.78 17.45 -11.68
C CYS A 131 -0.48 16.60 -11.90
N PRO A 132 -0.75 16.15 -13.12
CA PRO A 132 -1.78 15.15 -13.40
C PRO A 132 -1.53 13.86 -12.63
N ILE A 133 -2.61 13.22 -12.17
CA ILE A 133 -2.57 11.96 -11.46
C ILE A 133 -3.38 10.93 -12.22
N LEU A 134 -2.75 9.80 -12.56
CA LEU A 134 -3.41 8.60 -13.06
C LEU A 134 -3.51 7.58 -11.95
N VAL A 135 -4.72 7.12 -11.65
CA VAL A 135 -4.96 6.04 -10.69
C VAL A 135 -5.41 4.79 -11.45
N LEU A 136 -4.71 3.71 -11.23
CA LEU A 136 -5.02 2.38 -11.75
C LEU A 136 -5.37 1.47 -10.57
N SER A 137 -6.46 0.74 -10.68
CA SER A 137 -6.89 -0.21 -9.65
C SER A 137 -7.69 -1.34 -10.26
N SER A 138 -7.83 -2.44 -9.54
CA SER A 138 -8.80 -3.48 -9.87
C SER A 138 -10.22 -2.92 -9.86
N THR A 139 -11.13 -3.56 -10.57
CA THR A 139 -12.54 -3.14 -10.59
C THR A 139 -13.28 -3.52 -9.31
N ARG A 140 -12.80 -4.55 -8.61
CA ARG A 140 -13.41 -5.10 -7.39
C ARG A 140 -12.38 -5.68 -6.43
N SER A 141 -12.79 -5.82 -5.17
CA SER A 141 -12.04 -6.53 -4.14
C SER A 141 -12.71 -7.84 -3.80
N PHE A 142 -11.91 -8.80 -3.36
CA PHE A 142 -12.39 -10.05 -2.79
C PHE A 142 -11.57 -10.35 -1.53
N PRO A 143 -12.19 -10.44 -0.36
CA PRO A 143 -11.46 -10.58 0.90
C PRO A 143 -10.69 -11.90 0.95
N GLU A 144 -9.47 -11.87 1.47
CA GLU A 144 -8.65 -13.07 1.66
C GLU A 144 -9.33 -14.01 2.68
N THR A 145 -9.40 -15.28 2.33
CA THR A 145 -9.88 -16.36 3.19
C THR A 145 -8.76 -17.38 3.45
N ASN A 146 -9.00 -18.33 4.35
CA ASN A 146 -8.02 -19.38 4.65
C ASN A 146 -7.93 -20.46 3.55
N THR A 147 -8.85 -20.43 2.59
CA THR A 147 -8.90 -21.39 1.47
C THR A 147 -8.76 -20.66 0.15
N TRP A 148 -8.10 -21.30 -0.81
CA TRP A 148 -7.96 -20.77 -2.16
C TRP A 148 -9.32 -20.55 -2.83
N ASN A 149 -9.44 -19.44 -3.56
CA ASN A 149 -10.59 -19.10 -4.40
C ASN A 149 -10.08 -18.59 -5.76
N GLU A 150 -10.68 -19.03 -6.87
CA GLU A 150 -10.30 -18.63 -8.23
C GLU A 150 -10.53 -17.12 -8.49
N GLU A 151 -11.42 -16.47 -7.72
CA GLU A 151 -11.62 -15.01 -7.77
C GLU A 151 -10.34 -14.22 -7.47
N TYR A 152 -9.37 -14.82 -6.78
CA TYR A 152 -8.09 -14.18 -6.46
C TYR A 152 -7.23 -13.85 -7.69
N HIS A 153 -7.50 -14.44 -8.84
CA HIS A 153 -6.85 -14.07 -10.10
C HIS A 153 -7.38 -12.77 -10.70
N ASN A 154 -8.61 -12.35 -10.34
CA ASN A 154 -9.35 -11.30 -11.02
C ASN A 154 -9.74 -10.11 -10.12
N CYS A 155 -9.30 -10.10 -8.85
CA CYS A 155 -9.69 -9.09 -7.87
C CYS A 155 -8.48 -8.61 -7.07
N ASP A 156 -8.61 -7.45 -6.42
CA ASP A 156 -7.68 -7.09 -5.36
C ASP A 156 -8.05 -7.84 -4.07
N ILE A 157 -7.06 -8.53 -3.49
CA ILE A 157 -7.23 -9.34 -2.28
C ILE A 157 -6.87 -8.50 -1.04
N VAL A 158 -6.04 -7.46 -1.23
CA VAL A 158 -5.40 -6.72 -0.14
C VAL A 158 -6.12 -5.42 0.16
N LEU A 159 -6.58 -4.73 -0.89
CA LEU A 159 -7.16 -3.39 -0.77
C LEU A 159 -8.68 -3.41 -1.01
N ASP A 160 -9.37 -2.48 -0.37
CA ASP A 160 -10.78 -2.21 -0.65
C ASP A 160 -10.90 -1.22 -1.82
N MET A 161 -11.27 -1.72 -2.99
CA MET A 161 -11.42 -0.90 -4.20
C MET A 161 -12.56 0.10 -4.11
N GLY A 162 -13.53 -0.12 -3.25
CA GLY A 162 -14.60 0.84 -2.98
C GLY A 162 -14.12 2.14 -2.33
N ARG A 163 -12.96 2.09 -1.64
CA ARG A 163 -12.34 3.23 -0.94
C ARG A 163 -11.28 3.96 -1.76
N ILE A 164 -10.88 3.41 -2.91
CA ILE A 164 -9.90 4.05 -3.81
C ILE A 164 -10.59 4.96 -4.85
N LYS A 165 -11.88 4.77 -5.06
CA LYS A 165 -12.69 5.51 -6.06
C LYS A 165 -13.03 6.92 -5.61
#